data_ec0c54f5d5eb77b579fb7e335d95d3c9
#
_entry.id   ec0c54f5d5eb77b579fb7e335d95d3c9
#
_cell.length_a   1.000
_cell.length_b   1.000
_cell.length_c   1.000
_cell.angle_alpha   90.00
_cell.angle_beta   90.00
_cell.angle_gamma   90.00
#
_symmetry.space_group_name_H-M   'P 1'
#
loop_
_entity.id
_entity.type
_entity.pdbx_description
1 polymer ?
#
loop_
_entity_poly.entity_id
_entity_poly.type
_entity_poly.pdbx_seq_one_letter_code
_entity_poly.pdbx_strand_id
1 'polypeptide(L)'
;MWRALFSLSLSILSLVLLGQAHAAGKRAAPAKPTAATPAMWTVHGPKGTVYMLGSIHALPKNIHWQTPQLMARLSEADTFVFEVPMDAASREHAATYFRENALMPYGMSLPSMFDSEMRSDFRDVVMLTHADPTFIVYMRPWLAAMVLEGAASGTAGLYPSEGVDNKVYALAKSHGVTQFRALERDTDQFKLFIKDGHVQDEVLDLRITFKDILTHHGKDDKALLPAWMKGDTKRLAGLLPENKGTSATFRKAWLDDRNRKWVPQIEAMLNEPHTFFITVGAAHLVGKTGVPNLLRAAGYKVDGPNS
;
A
#
# COMPACT_ATOMS: atom_id res chain seq x y z
N MET A 1 -11.40 -4.72 -7.57
CA MET A 1 -11.68 -4.34 -6.15
C MET A 1 -10.49 -4.59 -5.23
N TRP A 2 -9.82 -5.75 -5.31
CA TRP A 2 -8.61 -6.09 -4.53
C TRP A 2 -7.39 -5.23 -4.88
N ARG A 3 -7.20 -4.85 -6.15
CA ARG A 3 -6.09 -4.02 -6.63
C ARG A 3 -5.99 -2.67 -5.94
N ALA A 4 -7.11 -2.03 -5.62
CA ALA A 4 -7.09 -0.74 -4.93
C ALA A 4 -6.44 -0.85 -3.54
N LEU A 5 -6.60 -1.99 -2.85
CA LEU A 5 -5.96 -2.23 -1.56
C LEU A 5 -4.52 -2.73 -1.72
N PHE A 6 -4.22 -3.56 -2.73
CA PHE A 6 -2.86 -4.00 -3.02
C PHE A 6 -1.98 -2.86 -3.52
N SER A 7 -2.49 -1.99 -4.39
CA SER A 7 -1.77 -0.75 -4.79
C SER A 7 -1.51 0.18 -3.61
N LEU A 8 -2.35 0.08 -2.56
CA LEU A 8 -2.21 0.85 -1.32
C LEU A 8 -1.30 0.16 -0.29
N SER A 9 -0.95 -1.14 -0.46
CA SER A 9 -0.17 -1.93 0.52
C SER A 9 1.21 -2.37 0.03
N LEU A 10 1.62 -1.98 -1.19
CA LEU A 10 2.83 -2.48 -1.86
C LEU A 10 4.15 -1.89 -1.33
N SER A 11 4.14 -1.10 -0.25
CA SER A 11 5.35 -0.47 0.30
C SER A 11 6.45 -1.48 0.65
N ILE A 12 6.07 -2.69 1.04
CA ILE A 12 7.02 -3.71 1.50
C ILE A 12 7.64 -4.47 0.32
N LEU A 13 6.86 -4.73 -0.73
CA LEU A 13 7.35 -5.51 -1.88
C LEU A 13 8.35 -4.75 -2.74
N SER A 14 8.24 -3.43 -2.79
CA SER A 14 9.21 -2.57 -3.50
C SER A 14 10.64 -2.71 -2.97
N LEU A 15 10.79 -3.20 -1.74
CA LEU A 15 12.06 -3.31 -1.04
C LEU A 15 12.74 -4.66 -1.27
N VAL A 16 11.99 -5.71 -1.60
CA VAL A 16 12.48 -7.08 -1.74
C VAL A 16 12.78 -7.45 -3.21
N LEU A 17 12.08 -6.83 -4.17
CA LEU A 17 12.17 -7.20 -5.59
C LEU A 17 13.03 -6.25 -6.45
N LEU A 18 13.81 -5.34 -5.87
CA LEU A 18 14.71 -4.43 -6.61
C LEU A 18 15.79 -5.12 -7.45
N GLY A 19 15.82 -6.45 -7.51
CA GLY A 19 16.84 -7.21 -8.22
C GLY A 19 16.59 -7.51 -9.70
N GLN A 20 15.37 -7.50 -10.21
CA GLN A 20 15.10 -7.97 -11.58
C GLN A 20 13.86 -7.36 -12.23
N ALA A 21 13.96 -6.19 -12.81
CA ALA A 21 13.07 -5.78 -13.90
C ALA A 21 13.73 -4.69 -14.75
N HIS A 22 14.70 -5.07 -15.57
CA HIS A 22 15.08 -4.29 -16.74
C HIS A 22 14.46 -4.93 -17.99
N ALA A 23 13.15 -4.79 -18.16
CA ALA A 23 12.58 -4.89 -19.49
C ALA A 23 12.88 -3.60 -20.23
N ALA A 24 13.77 -3.65 -21.21
CA ALA A 24 14.09 -2.55 -22.13
C ALA A 24 12.88 -2.32 -23.06
N GLY A 25 11.82 -1.72 -22.52
CA GLY A 25 10.71 -1.17 -23.29
C GLY A 25 11.17 0.13 -23.96
N LYS A 26 10.79 0.33 -25.23
CA LYS A 26 10.99 1.57 -25.98
C LYS A 26 10.68 2.77 -25.08
N ARG A 27 11.64 3.70 -24.93
CA ARG A 27 11.48 4.96 -24.21
C ARG A 27 10.30 5.73 -24.81
N ALA A 28 9.15 5.66 -24.17
CA ALA A 28 8.05 6.57 -24.48
C ALA A 28 8.50 8.01 -24.17
N ALA A 29 8.05 8.97 -24.98
CA ALA A 29 8.31 10.38 -24.70
C ALA A 29 7.85 10.73 -23.28
N PRO A 30 8.57 11.61 -22.55
CA PRO A 30 8.20 11.96 -21.18
C PRO A 30 6.77 12.51 -21.16
N ALA A 31 5.89 11.88 -20.40
CA ALA A 31 4.53 12.34 -20.22
C ALA A 31 4.54 13.74 -19.58
N LYS A 32 3.60 14.61 -20.00
CA LYS A 32 3.51 15.96 -19.42
C LYS A 32 3.32 15.90 -17.90
N PRO A 33 3.96 16.81 -17.14
CA PRO A 33 3.74 16.94 -15.73
C PRO A 33 2.26 17.12 -15.39
N THR A 34 1.75 16.36 -14.44
CA THR A 34 0.35 16.44 -14.00
C THR A 34 0.33 16.78 -12.52
N ALA A 35 -0.24 17.94 -12.18
CA ALA A 35 -0.37 18.39 -10.80
C ALA A 35 -1.41 17.56 -10.04
N ALA A 36 -1.13 17.31 -8.76
CA ALA A 36 -2.04 16.65 -7.85
C ALA A 36 -2.09 17.39 -6.51
N THR A 37 -3.25 17.37 -5.88
CA THR A 37 -3.54 17.97 -4.58
C THR A 37 -4.18 16.93 -3.66
N PRO A 38 -3.41 15.93 -3.21
CA PRO A 38 -3.94 14.87 -2.36
C PRO A 38 -4.51 15.44 -1.06
N ALA A 39 -5.51 14.76 -0.51
CA ALA A 39 -6.12 15.14 0.75
C ALA A 39 -5.12 15.03 1.91
N MET A 40 -5.17 16.02 2.80
CA MET A 40 -4.41 16.06 4.04
C MET A 40 -5.34 16.36 5.21
N TRP A 41 -4.96 15.87 6.39
CA TRP A 41 -5.65 16.17 7.64
C TRP A 41 -4.66 16.71 8.67
N THR A 42 -5.17 17.56 9.54
CA THR A 42 -4.45 18.06 10.72
C THR A 42 -5.23 17.69 11.95
N VAL A 43 -4.60 17.07 12.91
CA VAL A 43 -5.17 16.77 14.23
C VAL A 43 -4.45 17.59 15.28
N HIS A 44 -5.21 18.32 16.07
CA HIS A 44 -4.69 19.15 17.15
C HIS A 44 -4.88 18.42 18.48
N GLY A 45 -3.78 18.13 19.14
CA GLY A 45 -3.75 17.54 20.47
C GLY A 45 -3.49 18.59 21.56
N PRO A 46 -3.47 18.14 22.83
CA PRO A 46 -3.16 19.01 23.96
C PRO A 46 -1.74 19.58 23.93
N LYS A 47 -0.79 18.85 23.32
CA LYS A 47 0.63 19.25 23.29
C LYS A 47 1.24 19.17 21.91
N GLY A 48 0.76 18.26 21.07
CA GLY A 48 1.32 17.99 19.76
C GLY A 48 0.34 18.21 18.61
N THR A 49 0.90 18.24 17.41
CA THR A 49 0.13 18.31 16.17
C THR A 49 0.49 17.10 15.30
N VAL A 50 -0.50 16.52 14.65
CA VAL A 50 -0.32 15.42 13.71
C VAL A 50 -0.86 15.82 12.34
N TYR A 51 0.01 15.83 11.33
CA TYR A 51 -0.36 15.91 9.93
C TYR A 51 -0.50 14.50 9.37
N MET A 52 -1.53 14.24 8.57
CA MET A 52 -1.72 12.93 7.91
C MET A 52 -1.87 13.11 6.42
N LEU A 53 -1.10 12.34 5.66
CA LEU A 53 -1.13 12.27 4.19
C LEU A 53 -1.45 10.84 3.77
N GLY A 54 -2.47 10.70 2.91
CA GLY A 54 -2.78 9.42 2.27
C GLY A 54 -1.80 9.11 1.14
N SER A 55 -1.10 7.98 1.22
CA SER A 55 -0.15 7.55 0.21
C SER A 55 -0.80 6.68 -0.87
N ILE A 56 -0.18 6.69 -2.05
CA ILE A 56 -0.24 5.67 -3.09
C ILE A 56 1.18 5.13 -3.24
N HIS A 57 1.33 3.82 -3.08
CA HIS A 57 2.66 3.18 -3.00
C HIS A 57 3.38 3.05 -4.35
N ALA A 58 2.68 3.23 -5.46
CA ALA A 58 3.27 3.27 -6.80
C ALA A 58 2.57 4.33 -7.64
N LEU A 59 3.32 5.23 -8.25
CA LEU A 59 2.81 6.34 -9.06
C LEU A 59 3.47 6.38 -10.43
N PRO A 60 2.81 6.97 -11.45
CA PRO A 60 3.49 7.39 -12.66
C PRO A 60 4.57 8.46 -12.37
N LYS A 61 5.64 8.47 -13.18
CA LYS A 61 6.78 9.38 -12.99
C LYS A 61 6.45 10.87 -13.17
N ASN A 62 5.34 11.17 -13.80
CA ASN A 62 4.93 12.54 -14.14
C ASN A 62 3.92 13.17 -13.16
N ILE A 63 3.64 12.54 -12.02
CA ILE A 63 2.70 13.08 -11.04
C ILE A 63 3.44 14.00 -10.07
N HIS A 64 3.03 15.27 -10.01
CA HIS A 64 3.56 16.29 -9.12
C HIS A 64 2.55 16.58 -8.02
N TRP A 65 2.76 15.99 -6.86
CA TRP A 65 1.87 16.07 -5.70
C TRP A 65 2.44 16.88 -4.54
N GLN A 66 3.72 17.27 -4.61
CA GLN A 66 4.39 18.07 -3.59
C GLN A 66 3.99 19.55 -3.71
N THR A 67 2.78 19.85 -3.28
CA THR A 67 2.29 21.23 -3.26
C THR A 67 3.04 22.09 -2.24
N PRO A 68 3.12 23.43 -2.42
CA PRO A 68 3.74 24.32 -1.42
C PRO A 68 3.16 24.15 -0.01
N GLN A 69 1.84 23.94 0.10
CA GLN A 69 1.18 23.71 1.38
C GLN A 69 1.65 22.40 2.04
N LEU A 70 1.74 21.32 1.26
CA LEU A 70 2.22 20.03 1.75
C LEU A 70 3.69 20.13 2.18
N MET A 71 4.53 20.79 1.38
CA MET A 71 5.94 20.98 1.70
C MET A 71 6.12 21.83 2.97
N ALA A 72 5.28 22.83 3.20
CA ALA A 72 5.28 23.57 4.46
C ALA A 72 4.99 22.67 5.66
N ARG A 73 3.99 21.78 5.57
CA ARG A 73 3.67 20.82 6.65
C ARG A 73 4.79 19.78 6.88
N LEU A 74 5.45 19.35 5.81
CA LEU A 74 6.63 18.48 5.93
C LEU A 74 7.78 19.17 6.67
N SER A 75 8.00 20.47 6.40
CA SER A 75 9.08 21.24 7.06
C SER A 75 8.77 21.61 8.51
N GLU A 76 7.49 21.65 8.92
CA GLU A 76 7.08 21.86 10.31
C GLU A 76 7.25 20.61 11.17
N ALA A 77 7.33 19.42 10.57
CA ALA A 77 7.37 18.15 11.28
C ALA A 77 8.81 17.83 11.74
N ASP A 78 8.93 17.42 12.99
CA ASP A 78 10.18 16.93 13.57
C ASP A 78 10.25 15.40 13.61
N THR A 79 9.12 14.72 13.54
CA THR A 79 9.00 13.25 13.59
C THR A 79 8.12 12.74 12.46
N PHE A 80 8.64 11.78 11.68
CA PHE A 80 7.92 11.14 10.58
C PHE A 80 7.48 9.75 10.96
N VAL A 81 6.22 9.42 10.61
CA VAL A 81 5.58 8.15 11.00
C VAL A 81 5.06 7.46 9.74
N PHE A 82 5.38 6.18 9.59
CA PHE A 82 4.94 5.34 8.48
C PHE A 82 4.15 4.13 8.99
N GLU A 83 3.54 3.36 8.10
CA GLU A 83 2.87 2.12 8.49
C GLU A 83 3.87 1.14 9.12
N VAL A 84 5.02 0.96 8.48
CA VAL A 84 6.11 0.07 8.90
C VAL A 84 7.44 0.83 8.94
N PRO A 85 8.44 0.35 9.69
CA PRO A 85 9.76 0.98 9.73
C PRO A 85 10.41 1.05 8.34
N MET A 86 11.05 2.19 8.03
CA MET A 86 11.65 2.47 6.74
C MET A 86 13.18 2.37 6.75
N ASP A 87 13.81 2.00 7.87
CA ASP A 87 15.25 1.86 8.00
C ASP A 87 15.79 0.57 7.37
N ALA A 88 17.12 0.51 7.16
CA ALA A 88 17.76 -0.61 6.47
C ALA A 88 17.69 -1.93 7.28
N ALA A 89 17.79 -1.86 8.60
CA ALA A 89 17.78 -3.05 9.46
C ALA A 89 16.40 -3.71 9.47
N SER A 90 15.35 -2.92 9.61
CA SER A 90 13.96 -3.39 9.53
C SER A 90 13.64 -3.98 8.15
N ARG A 91 14.16 -3.38 7.08
CA ARG A 91 14.02 -3.92 5.72
C ARG A 91 14.68 -5.28 5.56
N GLU A 92 15.91 -5.45 6.08
CA GLU A 92 16.62 -6.74 6.00
C GLU A 92 15.91 -7.81 6.86
N HIS A 93 15.39 -7.45 8.04
CA HIS A 93 14.58 -8.35 8.85
C HIS A 93 13.29 -8.77 8.12
N ALA A 94 12.56 -7.82 7.54
CA ALA A 94 11.38 -8.09 6.72
C ALA A 94 11.72 -8.97 5.50
N ALA A 95 12.85 -8.72 4.83
CA ALA A 95 13.31 -9.53 3.69
C ALA A 95 13.68 -10.96 4.12
N THR A 96 14.26 -11.14 5.31
CA THR A 96 14.56 -12.47 5.85
C THR A 96 13.27 -13.23 6.16
N TYR A 97 12.35 -12.63 6.89
CA TYR A 97 11.03 -13.20 7.15
C TYR A 97 10.29 -13.58 5.86
N PHE A 98 10.36 -12.72 4.85
CA PHE A 98 9.81 -12.96 3.52
C PHE A 98 10.42 -14.22 2.89
N ARG A 99 11.78 -14.32 2.83
CA ARG A 99 12.46 -15.48 2.25
C ARG A 99 12.08 -16.79 2.92
N GLU A 100 11.94 -16.80 4.24
CA GLU A 100 11.57 -17.98 5.04
C GLU A 100 10.13 -18.45 4.79
N ASN A 101 9.25 -17.54 4.39
CA ASN A 101 7.81 -17.82 4.23
C ASN A 101 7.33 -17.74 2.77
N ALA A 102 8.23 -17.56 1.83
CA ALA A 102 7.92 -17.22 0.44
C ALA A 102 7.62 -18.44 -0.45
N LEU A 103 8.24 -19.58 -0.16
CA LEU A 103 8.24 -20.71 -1.09
C LEU A 103 7.31 -21.83 -0.65
N MET A 104 6.83 -22.57 -1.64
CA MET A 104 6.13 -23.83 -1.44
C MET A 104 7.05 -24.87 -0.78
N PRO A 105 6.52 -25.83 -0.01
CA PRO A 105 7.31 -26.97 0.47
C PRO A 105 8.02 -27.68 -0.67
N TYR A 106 9.19 -28.26 -0.36
CA TYR A 106 9.99 -28.99 -1.35
C TYR A 106 9.17 -30.08 -2.05
N GLY A 107 9.30 -30.17 -3.37
CA GLY A 107 8.54 -31.11 -4.21
C GLY A 107 7.13 -30.66 -4.60
N MET A 108 6.66 -29.52 -4.09
CA MET A 108 5.37 -28.94 -4.49
C MET A 108 5.56 -27.76 -5.45
N SER A 109 4.60 -27.57 -6.32
CA SER A 109 4.53 -26.39 -7.19
C SER A 109 3.16 -25.74 -7.13
N LEU A 110 3.11 -24.43 -7.28
CA LEU A 110 1.86 -23.68 -7.24
C LEU A 110 0.82 -24.20 -8.24
N PRO A 111 1.14 -24.50 -9.52
CA PRO A 111 0.18 -25.06 -10.47
C PRO A 111 -0.36 -26.44 -10.11
N SER A 112 0.33 -27.22 -9.24
CA SER A 112 -0.20 -28.52 -8.79
C SER A 112 -1.45 -28.39 -7.94
N MET A 113 -1.70 -27.21 -7.37
CA MET A 113 -2.87 -26.89 -6.55
C MET A 113 -4.04 -26.32 -7.38
N PHE A 114 -3.87 -26.10 -8.67
CA PHE A 114 -4.85 -25.44 -9.52
C PHE A 114 -5.78 -26.47 -10.22
N ASP A 115 -7.05 -26.16 -10.30
CA ASP A 115 -7.94 -26.80 -11.26
C ASP A 115 -7.71 -26.29 -12.70
N SER A 116 -8.47 -26.79 -13.66
CA SER A 116 -8.31 -26.45 -15.07
C SER A 116 -8.55 -24.96 -15.37
N GLU A 117 -9.54 -24.35 -14.71
CA GLU A 117 -9.86 -22.94 -14.85
C GLU A 117 -8.71 -22.05 -14.34
N MET A 118 -8.26 -22.32 -13.13
CA MET A 118 -7.19 -21.54 -12.50
C MET A 118 -5.86 -21.67 -13.25
N ARG A 119 -5.58 -22.83 -13.89
CA ARG A 119 -4.41 -22.98 -14.77
C ARG A 119 -4.52 -22.13 -16.03
N SER A 120 -5.72 -21.99 -16.59
CA SER A 120 -5.96 -21.08 -17.72
C SER A 120 -5.75 -19.63 -17.28
N ASP A 121 -6.40 -19.23 -16.19
CA ASP A 121 -6.28 -17.88 -15.65
C ASP A 121 -4.81 -17.51 -15.36
N PHE A 122 -4.03 -18.43 -14.79
CA PHE A 122 -2.61 -18.22 -14.51
C PHE A 122 -1.82 -17.93 -15.78
N ARG A 123 -2.01 -18.72 -16.86
CA ARG A 123 -1.35 -18.48 -18.15
C ARG A 123 -1.72 -17.09 -18.71
N ASP A 124 -3.00 -16.75 -18.66
CA ASP A 124 -3.50 -15.48 -19.21
C ASP A 124 -2.97 -14.28 -18.39
N VAL A 125 -2.90 -14.40 -17.07
CA VAL A 125 -2.31 -13.39 -16.18
C VAL A 125 -0.82 -13.23 -16.46
N VAL A 126 -0.06 -14.32 -16.57
CA VAL A 126 1.38 -14.29 -16.89
C VAL A 126 1.62 -13.59 -18.24
N MET A 127 0.84 -13.93 -19.28
CA MET A 127 0.93 -13.29 -20.59
C MET A 127 0.60 -11.79 -20.50
N LEU A 128 -0.47 -11.44 -19.80
CA LEU A 128 -0.95 -10.05 -19.68
C LEU A 128 0.03 -9.16 -18.90
N THR A 129 0.66 -9.70 -17.88
CA THR A 129 1.57 -8.97 -16.98
C THR A 129 3.02 -9.03 -17.41
N HIS A 130 3.35 -9.87 -18.41
CA HIS A 130 4.74 -10.18 -18.80
C HIS A 130 5.60 -10.69 -17.64
N ALA A 131 4.99 -11.31 -16.64
CA ALA A 131 5.70 -11.88 -15.50
C ALA A 131 6.44 -13.16 -15.92
N ASP A 132 7.64 -13.38 -15.33
CA ASP A 132 8.37 -14.62 -15.56
C ASP A 132 7.80 -15.76 -14.68
N PRO A 133 7.20 -16.80 -15.26
CA PRO A 133 6.62 -17.89 -14.47
C PRO A 133 7.65 -18.81 -13.82
N THR A 134 8.92 -18.76 -14.23
CA THR A 134 9.98 -19.70 -13.82
C THR A 134 10.11 -19.80 -12.29
N PHE A 135 10.02 -18.68 -11.61
CA PHE A 135 10.11 -18.63 -10.14
C PHE A 135 8.73 -18.59 -9.47
N ILE A 136 7.72 -18.02 -10.14
CA ILE A 136 6.36 -17.88 -9.57
C ILE A 136 5.77 -19.24 -9.25
N VAL A 137 6.05 -20.27 -10.05
CA VAL A 137 5.53 -21.64 -9.84
C VAL A 137 5.99 -22.29 -8.53
N TYR A 138 7.04 -21.78 -7.90
CA TYR A 138 7.54 -22.26 -6.60
C TYR A 138 7.16 -21.36 -5.43
N MET A 139 6.52 -20.24 -5.68
CA MET A 139 6.08 -19.31 -4.63
C MET A 139 4.83 -19.83 -3.92
N ARG A 140 4.68 -19.50 -2.64
CA ARG A 140 3.39 -19.64 -1.97
C ARG A 140 2.34 -18.78 -2.65
N PRO A 141 1.05 -19.15 -2.61
CA PRO A 141 0.01 -18.43 -3.33
C PRO A 141 -0.08 -16.94 -2.99
N TRP A 142 0.10 -16.59 -1.71
CA TRP A 142 0.08 -15.20 -1.28
C TRP A 142 1.18 -14.35 -1.94
N LEU A 143 2.39 -14.92 -2.07
CA LEU A 143 3.49 -14.22 -2.73
C LEU A 143 3.27 -14.12 -4.24
N ALA A 144 2.82 -15.21 -4.86
CA ALA A 144 2.48 -15.20 -6.29
C ALA A 144 1.43 -14.11 -6.60
N ALA A 145 0.42 -13.94 -5.74
CA ALA A 145 -0.56 -12.85 -5.85
C ALA A 145 0.13 -11.48 -5.84
N MET A 146 1.01 -11.22 -4.87
CA MET A 146 1.73 -9.94 -4.75
C MET A 146 2.64 -9.66 -5.96
N VAL A 147 3.37 -10.67 -6.44
CA VAL A 147 4.28 -10.55 -7.59
C VAL A 147 3.49 -10.22 -8.87
N LEU A 148 2.39 -10.94 -9.11
CA LEU A 148 1.56 -10.74 -10.29
C LEU A 148 0.82 -9.39 -10.27
N GLU A 149 0.35 -8.94 -9.11
CA GLU A 149 -0.19 -7.59 -8.94
C GLU A 149 0.87 -6.51 -9.20
N GLY A 150 2.09 -6.71 -8.69
CA GLY A 150 3.21 -5.81 -8.94
C GLY A 150 3.56 -5.73 -10.42
N ALA A 151 3.61 -6.87 -11.12
CA ALA A 151 3.84 -6.93 -12.55
C ALA A 151 2.71 -6.25 -13.34
N ALA A 152 1.45 -6.50 -12.97
CA ALA A 152 0.29 -5.84 -13.55
C ALA A 152 0.33 -4.32 -13.36
N SER A 153 0.75 -3.84 -12.21
CA SER A 153 0.95 -2.40 -11.93
C SER A 153 2.09 -1.82 -12.76
N GLY A 154 3.20 -2.55 -12.90
CA GLY A 154 4.34 -2.13 -13.73
C GLY A 154 3.96 -1.96 -15.20
N THR A 155 3.18 -2.87 -15.77
CA THR A 155 2.66 -2.75 -17.15
C THR A 155 1.67 -1.60 -17.31
N ALA A 156 1.00 -1.17 -16.22
CA ALA A 156 0.16 0.02 -16.19
C ALA A 156 0.96 1.34 -16.04
N GLY A 157 2.30 1.28 -15.94
CA GLY A 157 3.16 2.46 -15.83
C GLY A 157 3.24 3.04 -14.41
N LEU A 158 2.98 2.24 -13.40
CA LEU A 158 3.10 2.61 -11.98
C LEU A 158 4.44 2.12 -11.43
N TYR A 159 5.17 3.00 -10.76
CA TYR A 159 6.50 2.73 -10.24
C TYR A 159 6.53 2.88 -8.72
N PRO A 160 6.93 1.86 -7.96
CA PRO A 160 7.07 1.94 -6.50
C PRO A 160 8.08 3.01 -6.04
N SER A 161 9.14 3.25 -6.82
CA SER A 161 10.11 4.33 -6.54
C SER A 161 9.50 5.73 -6.55
N GLU A 162 8.36 5.89 -7.20
CA GLU A 162 7.58 7.13 -7.23
C GLU A 162 6.50 7.18 -6.14
N GLY A 163 6.34 6.10 -5.38
CA GLY A 163 5.38 6.01 -4.27
C GLY A 163 5.58 7.11 -3.23
N VAL A 164 4.46 7.58 -2.69
CA VAL A 164 4.45 8.73 -1.75
C VAL A 164 5.28 8.45 -0.52
N ASP A 165 5.16 7.25 0.06
CA ASP A 165 5.93 6.85 1.26
C ASP A 165 7.44 6.97 1.05
N ASN A 166 7.92 6.40 -0.06
CA ASN A 166 9.35 6.44 -0.42
C ASN A 166 9.84 7.86 -0.66
N LYS A 167 9.03 8.70 -1.31
CA LYS A 167 9.37 10.10 -1.57
C LYS A 167 9.36 10.93 -0.29
N VAL A 168 8.36 10.75 0.60
CA VAL A 168 8.31 11.45 1.90
C VAL A 168 9.50 11.04 2.76
N TYR A 169 9.83 9.75 2.84
CA TYR A 169 10.99 9.27 3.59
C TYR A 169 12.31 9.85 3.06
N ALA A 170 12.49 9.86 1.74
CA ALA A 170 13.69 10.42 1.11
C ALA A 170 13.79 11.95 1.35
N LEU A 171 12.69 12.68 1.24
CA LEU A 171 12.62 14.12 1.53
C LEU A 171 12.96 14.41 2.99
N ALA A 172 12.34 13.71 3.95
CA ALA A 172 12.62 13.88 5.37
C ALA A 172 14.12 13.65 5.67
N LYS A 173 14.70 12.58 5.14
CA LYS A 173 16.15 12.33 5.28
C LYS A 173 17.02 13.42 4.67
N SER A 174 16.68 13.92 3.49
CA SER A 174 17.44 15.00 2.84
C SER A 174 17.38 16.33 3.61
N HIS A 175 16.35 16.54 4.42
CA HIS A 175 16.22 17.68 5.33
C HIS A 175 16.83 17.42 6.73
N GLY A 176 17.58 16.33 6.90
CA GLY A 176 18.29 16.02 8.14
C GLY A 176 17.41 15.43 9.26
N VAL A 177 16.17 15.01 8.96
CA VAL A 177 15.33 14.34 9.95
C VAL A 177 15.94 13.01 10.34
N THR A 178 16.01 12.76 11.64
CA THR A 178 16.53 11.52 12.26
C THR A 178 15.46 10.75 13.00
N GLN A 179 14.33 11.39 13.33
CA GLN A 179 13.24 10.80 14.09
C GLN A 179 12.20 10.17 13.15
N PHE A 180 12.22 8.83 13.10
CA PHE A 180 11.28 8.03 12.34
C PHE A 180 10.60 7.04 13.27
N ARG A 181 9.26 6.90 13.15
CA ARG A 181 8.46 5.92 13.87
C ARG A 181 7.61 5.10 12.90
N ALA A 182 7.05 4.02 13.38
CA ALA A 182 6.11 3.19 12.64
C ALA A 182 4.92 2.82 13.52
N LEU A 183 3.77 2.61 12.89
CA LEU A 183 2.53 2.19 13.56
C LEU A 183 2.46 0.68 13.73
N GLU A 184 3.26 -0.07 12.95
CA GLU A 184 3.32 -1.53 12.94
C GLU A 184 4.78 -2.00 12.90
N ARG A 185 5.00 -3.27 13.23
CA ARG A 185 6.30 -3.91 13.03
C ARG A 185 6.50 -4.26 11.56
N ASP A 186 7.73 -4.41 11.16
CA ASP A 186 8.17 -4.70 9.80
C ASP A 186 7.55 -5.98 9.18
N THR A 187 7.19 -6.97 10.01
CA THR A 187 6.60 -8.25 9.57
C THR A 187 5.10 -8.37 9.77
N ASP A 188 4.44 -7.42 10.45
CA ASP A 188 3.02 -7.57 10.82
C ASP A 188 2.10 -7.62 9.59
N GLN A 189 2.42 -6.91 8.53
CA GLN A 189 1.64 -6.94 7.30
C GLN A 189 1.75 -8.28 6.56
N PHE A 190 2.92 -8.95 6.59
CA PHE A 190 3.06 -10.28 5.97
C PHE A 190 2.18 -11.33 6.65
N LYS A 191 1.99 -11.24 7.97
CA LYS A 191 1.13 -12.16 8.72
C LYS A 191 -0.35 -12.08 8.34
N LEU A 192 -0.77 -10.99 7.69
CA LEU A 192 -2.13 -10.89 7.15
C LEU A 192 -2.33 -11.77 5.91
N PHE A 193 -1.26 -12.04 5.15
CA PHE A 193 -1.29 -12.88 3.96
C PHE A 193 -0.98 -14.34 4.27
N ILE A 194 -0.05 -14.58 5.20
CA ILE A 194 0.38 -15.92 5.57
C ILE A 194 -0.68 -16.53 6.47
N LYS A 195 -1.40 -17.52 5.94
CA LYS A 195 -2.40 -18.26 6.71
C LYS A 195 -1.74 -19.53 7.22
N ASP A 196 -1.35 -19.51 8.49
CA ASP A 196 -0.65 -20.61 9.15
C ASP A 196 -1.37 -21.96 8.94
N GLY A 197 -0.74 -22.87 8.19
CA GLY A 197 -1.27 -24.20 7.90
C GLY A 197 -2.40 -24.27 6.85
N HIS A 198 -2.88 -23.16 6.32
CA HIS A 198 -4.04 -23.09 5.41
C HIS A 198 -3.67 -22.58 4.01
N VAL A 199 -2.70 -23.23 3.34
CA VAL A 199 -2.28 -22.89 1.96
C VAL A 199 -3.46 -22.87 0.97
N GLN A 200 -4.48 -23.71 1.21
CA GLN A 200 -5.69 -23.73 0.37
C GLN A 200 -6.47 -22.40 0.41
N ASP A 201 -6.51 -21.73 1.55
CA ASP A 201 -7.14 -20.42 1.66
C ASP A 201 -6.33 -19.35 0.90
N GLU A 202 -5.01 -19.48 0.88
CA GLU A 202 -4.15 -18.62 0.05
C GLU A 202 -4.39 -18.86 -1.46
N VAL A 203 -4.68 -20.11 -1.87
CA VAL A 203 -5.05 -20.44 -3.26
C VAL A 203 -6.36 -19.76 -3.67
N LEU A 204 -7.34 -19.71 -2.76
CA LEU A 204 -8.59 -19.00 -3.01
C LEU A 204 -8.35 -17.49 -3.19
N ASP A 205 -7.51 -16.90 -2.36
CA ASP A 205 -7.13 -15.48 -2.49
C ASP A 205 -6.40 -15.22 -3.81
N LEU A 206 -5.48 -16.11 -4.22
CA LEU A 206 -4.78 -16.04 -5.50
C LEU A 206 -5.75 -16.15 -6.70
N ARG A 207 -6.77 -17.02 -6.62
CA ARG A 207 -7.81 -17.11 -7.66
C ARG A 207 -8.55 -15.77 -7.82
N ILE A 208 -8.90 -15.13 -6.71
CA ILE A 208 -9.52 -13.80 -6.73
C ILE A 208 -8.59 -12.80 -7.42
N THR A 209 -7.30 -12.83 -7.08
CA THR A 209 -6.29 -11.98 -7.70
C THR A 209 -6.22 -12.19 -9.22
N PHE A 210 -6.22 -13.44 -9.71
CA PHE A 210 -6.23 -13.69 -11.15
C PHE A 210 -7.45 -13.07 -11.84
N LYS A 211 -8.65 -13.32 -11.28
CA LYS A 211 -9.89 -12.75 -11.84
C LYS A 211 -9.88 -11.22 -11.83
N ASP A 212 -9.35 -10.62 -10.79
CA ASP A 212 -9.23 -9.17 -10.67
C ASP A 212 -8.27 -8.60 -11.73
N ILE A 213 -7.08 -9.19 -11.89
CA ILE A 213 -6.13 -8.79 -12.91
C ILE A 213 -6.76 -8.91 -14.32
N LEU A 214 -7.37 -10.05 -14.65
CA LEU A 214 -7.94 -10.29 -15.98
C LEU A 214 -9.12 -9.35 -16.28
N THR A 215 -9.92 -9.01 -15.29
CA THR A 215 -11.12 -8.17 -15.46
C THR A 215 -10.79 -6.68 -15.51
N HIS A 216 -9.85 -6.24 -14.65
CA HIS A 216 -9.63 -4.83 -14.35
C HIS A 216 -8.26 -4.29 -14.76
N HIS A 217 -7.39 -5.12 -15.41
CA HIS A 217 -6.06 -4.69 -15.81
C HIS A 217 -6.09 -3.33 -16.54
N GLY A 218 -5.43 -2.34 -15.93
CA GLY A 218 -5.38 -0.97 -16.45
C GLY A 218 -6.69 -0.17 -16.35
N LYS A 219 -7.77 -0.67 -15.71
CA LYS A 219 -9.07 0.03 -15.59
C LYS A 219 -9.26 0.67 -14.21
N ASP A 220 -8.91 -0.01 -13.11
CA ASP A 220 -9.16 0.48 -11.76
C ASP A 220 -8.20 1.58 -11.34
N ASP A 221 -6.97 1.55 -11.86
CA ASP A 221 -6.00 2.65 -11.70
C ASP A 221 -6.55 3.96 -12.26
N LYS A 222 -7.47 3.89 -13.25
CA LYS A 222 -8.16 5.07 -13.81
C LYS A 222 -9.18 5.72 -12.87
N ALA A 223 -9.58 5.04 -11.79
CA ALA A 223 -10.51 5.60 -10.80
C ALA A 223 -9.79 6.06 -9.53
N LEU A 224 -8.87 5.24 -9.01
CA LEU A 224 -8.16 5.49 -7.76
C LEU A 224 -7.22 6.69 -7.87
N LEU A 225 -6.32 6.66 -8.85
CA LEU A 225 -5.31 7.71 -9.02
C LEU A 225 -5.94 9.10 -9.25
N PRO A 226 -6.91 9.30 -10.17
CA PRO A 226 -7.58 10.59 -10.31
C PRO A 226 -8.34 11.06 -9.06
N ALA A 227 -8.93 10.15 -8.28
CA ALA A 227 -9.58 10.50 -7.03
C ALA A 227 -8.56 11.00 -5.99
N TRP A 228 -7.45 10.28 -5.84
CA TRP A 228 -6.36 10.67 -4.97
C TRP A 228 -5.72 12.00 -5.39
N MET A 229 -5.43 12.17 -6.67
CA MET A 229 -4.87 13.41 -7.23
C MET A 229 -5.71 14.65 -6.97
N LYS A 230 -7.03 14.48 -6.85
CA LYS A 230 -7.99 15.57 -6.57
C LYS A 230 -8.31 15.74 -5.08
N GLY A 231 -7.78 14.88 -4.22
CA GLY A 231 -8.18 14.83 -2.81
C GLY A 231 -9.64 14.45 -2.61
N ASP A 232 -10.25 13.72 -3.56
CA ASP A 232 -11.67 13.30 -3.51
C ASP A 232 -11.84 12.09 -2.58
N THR A 233 -11.92 12.38 -1.28
CA THR A 233 -12.03 11.38 -0.23
C THR A 233 -13.31 10.57 -0.28
N LYS A 234 -14.43 11.15 -0.76
CA LYS A 234 -15.69 10.42 -0.93
C LYS A 234 -15.57 9.36 -2.01
N ARG A 235 -14.96 9.72 -3.15
CA ARG A 235 -14.73 8.75 -4.21
C ARG A 235 -13.73 7.69 -3.80
N LEU A 236 -12.65 8.04 -3.11
CA LEU A 236 -11.70 7.07 -2.56
C LEU A 236 -12.40 6.08 -1.60
N ALA A 237 -13.25 6.57 -0.69
CA ALA A 237 -14.02 5.72 0.21
C ALA A 237 -14.98 4.79 -0.55
N GLY A 238 -15.57 5.25 -1.66
CA GLY A 238 -16.43 4.44 -2.53
C GLY A 238 -15.70 3.35 -3.32
N LEU A 239 -14.37 3.45 -3.45
CA LEU A 239 -13.53 2.42 -4.08
C LEU A 239 -13.04 1.36 -3.10
N LEU A 240 -13.25 1.54 -1.79
CA LEU A 240 -12.91 0.52 -0.79
C LEU A 240 -13.80 -0.72 -0.98
N PRO A 241 -13.30 -1.93 -0.63
CA PRO A 241 -14.10 -3.13 -0.67
C PRO A 241 -15.40 -2.97 0.13
N GLU A 242 -16.49 -3.47 -0.42
CA GLU A 242 -17.75 -3.48 0.29
C GLU A 242 -17.66 -4.30 1.59
N ASN A 243 -18.39 -3.87 2.61
CA ASN A 243 -18.46 -4.60 3.88
C ASN A 243 -19.50 -5.74 3.80
N LYS A 244 -19.33 -6.65 2.82
CA LYS A 244 -20.22 -7.79 2.55
C LYS A 244 -19.44 -9.02 2.10
N GLY A 245 -19.88 -10.19 2.50
CA GLY A 245 -19.29 -11.47 2.09
C GLY A 245 -17.81 -11.61 2.50
N THR A 246 -17.03 -12.31 1.69
CA THR A 246 -15.58 -12.54 1.92
C THR A 246 -14.78 -11.25 1.95
N SER A 247 -15.21 -10.21 1.22
CA SER A 247 -14.56 -8.89 1.24
C SER A 247 -14.67 -8.18 2.59
N ALA A 248 -15.68 -8.48 3.39
CA ALA A 248 -15.84 -7.89 4.73
C ALA A 248 -14.74 -8.34 5.71
N THR A 249 -14.41 -9.64 5.71
CA THR A 249 -13.32 -10.18 6.58
C THR A 249 -11.97 -9.59 6.21
N PHE A 250 -11.69 -9.53 4.92
CA PHE A 250 -10.47 -8.92 4.42
C PHE A 250 -10.40 -7.43 4.78
N ARG A 251 -11.46 -6.65 4.48
CA ARG A 251 -11.53 -5.23 4.84
C ARG A 251 -11.31 -5.02 6.33
N LYS A 252 -11.96 -5.87 7.17
CA LYS A 252 -11.79 -5.79 8.62
C LYS A 252 -10.33 -5.94 9.03
N ALA A 253 -9.65 -6.99 8.55
CA ALA A 253 -8.25 -7.25 8.90
C ALA A 253 -7.28 -6.20 8.32
N TRP A 254 -7.48 -5.79 7.06
CA TRP A 254 -6.58 -4.90 6.33
C TRP A 254 -6.73 -3.43 6.67
N LEU A 255 -7.92 -2.99 7.04
CA LEU A 255 -8.19 -1.57 7.32
C LEU A 255 -8.72 -1.36 8.73
N ASP A 256 -9.88 -1.93 9.05
CA ASP A 256 -10.63 -1.51 10.22
C ASP A 256 -9.92 -1.84 11.54
N ASP A 257 -9.35 -3.04 11.66
CA ASP A 257 -8.65 -3.47 12.89
C ASP A 257 -7.29 -2.76 13.01
N ARG A 258 -6.60 -2.51 11.92
CA ARG A 258 -5.34 -1.75 11.89
C ARG A 258 -5.60 -0.29 12.29
N ASN A 259 -6.59 0.35 11.68
CA ASN A 259 -6.97 1.72 12.01
C ASN A 259 -7.30 1.88 13.49
N ARG A 260 -8.06 0.94 14.07
CA ARG A 260 -8.37 0.95 15.51
C ARG A 260 -7.13 0.77 16.39
N LYS A 261 -6.13 -0.02 15.96
CA LYS A 261 -4.85 -0.19 16.68
C LYS A 261 -3.95 1.05 16.56
N TRP A 262 -4.07 1.82 15.48
CA TRP A 262 -3.27 3.02 15.27
C TRP A 262 -3.78 4.22 16.07
N VAL A 263 -5.10 4.32 16.27
CA VAL A 263 -5.70 5.46 17.01
C VAL A 263 -5.06 5.69 18.38
N PRO A 264 -4.93 4.72 19.29
CA PRO A 264 -4.28 4.96 20.57
C PRO A 264 -2.82 5.42 20.47
N GLN A 265 -2.10 4.98 19.45
CA GLN A 265 -0.73 5.43 19.20
C GLN A 265 -0.69 6.89 18.75
N ILE A 266 -1.63 7.31 17.91
CA ILE A 266 -1.76 8.70 17.47
C ILE A 266 -2.21 9.58 18.62
N GLU A 267 -3.10 9.12 19.48
CA GLU A 267 -3.51 9.82 20.72
C GLU A 267 -2.31 10.05 21.65
N ALA A 268 -1.43 9.06 21.77
CA ALA A 268 -0.17 9.21 22.54
C ALA A 268 0.73 10.30 21.92
N MET A 269 0.89 10.31 20.57
CA MET A 269 1.66 11.34 19.86
C MET A 269 1.07 12.75 20.09
N LEU A 270 -0.25 12.90 20.15
CA LEU A 270 -0.92 14.19 20.41
C LEU A 270 -0.67 14.72 21.82
N ASN A 271 -0.18 13.89 22.75
CA ASN A 271 0.24 14.25 24.10
C ASN A 271 1.75 14.51 24.22
N GLU A 272 2.53 14.34 23.15
CA GLU A 272 3.95 14.67 23.09
C GLU A 272 4.11 16.10 22.52
N PRO A 273 5.13 16.89 22.97
CA PRO A 273 5.36 18.25 22.49
C PRO A 273 6.10 18.23 21.14
N HIS A 274 5.55 17.54 20.16
CA HIS A 274 6.13 17.31 18.84
C HIS A 274 5.12 17.55 17.72
N THR A 275 5.65 17.82 16.53
CA THR A 275 4.88 17.85 15.30
C THR A 275 5.17 16.60 14.48
N PHE A 276 4.17 15.77 14.29
CA PHE A 276 4.28 14.50 13.58
C PHE A 276 3.75 14.61 12.14
N PHE A 277 4.42 13.97 11.21
CA PHE A 277 3.92 13.78 9.86
C PHE A 277 3.71 12.28 9.60
N ILE A 278 2.46 11.86 9.54
CA ILE A 278 2.05 10.48 9.31
C ILE A 278 1.77 10.27 7.82
N THR A 279 2.45 9.32 7.21
CA THR A 279 2.20 8.86 5.84
C THR A 279 1.76 7.41 5.87
N VAL A 280 0.52 7.15 5.49
CA VAL A 280 -0.09 5.82 5.44
C VAL A 280 -0.94 5.69 4.18
N GLY A 281 -1.22 4.47 3.74
CA GLY A 281 -2.06 4.24 2.55
C GLY A 281 -3.38 5.01 2.62
N ALA A 282 -3.76 5.65 1.51
CA ALA A 282 -4.93 6.54 1.46
C ALA A 282 -6.23 5.87 1.91
N ALA A 283 -6.35 4.55 1.77
CA ALA A 283 -7.48 3.76 2.25
C ALA A 283 -7.68 3.85 3.77
N HIS A 284 -6.59 4.01 4.53
CA HIS A 284 -6.63 4.14 5.99
C HIS A 284 -7.20 5.49 6.48
N LEU A 285 -7.26 6.48 5.61
CA LEU A 285 -7.68 7.84 5.98
C LEU A 285 -9.10 8.19 5.52
N VAL A 286 -9.76 7.30 4.79
CA VAL A 286 -11.10 7.57 4.22
C VAL A 286 -12.17 6.59 4.72
N GLY A 287 -13.44 6.99 4.60
CA GLY A 287 -14.57 6.18 5.02
C GLY A 287 -14.82 6.21 6.53
N LYS A 288 -15.90 5.54 6.97
CA LYS A 288 -16.39 5.58 8.36
C LYS A 288 -15.34 5.12 9.39
N THR A 289 -14.52 4.14 9.03
CA THR A 289 -13.47 3.58 9.88
C THR A 289 -12.08 4.14 9.56
N GLY A 290 -12.01 5.17 8.72
CA GLY A 290 -10.77 5.91 8.47
C GLY A 290 -10.26 6.61 9.74
N VAL A 291 -8.93 6.63 9.91
CA VAL A 291 -8.28 7.18 11.10
C VAL A 291 -8.75 8.60 11.45
N PRO A 292 -8.91 9.55 10.48
CA PRO A 292 -9.43 10.88 10.81
C PRO A 292 -10.83 10.85 11.42
N ASN A 293 -11.71 9.97 10.94
CA ASN A 293 -13.07 9.85 11.47
C ASN A 293 -13.10 9.14 12.84
N LEU A 294 -12.22 8.17 13.08
CA LEU A 294 -12.06 7.54 14.40
C LEU A 294 -11.55 8.56 15.43
N LEU A 295 -10.60 9.42 15.07
CA LEU A 295 -10.10 10.49 15.94
C LEU A 295 -11.18 11.56 16.23
N ARG A 296 -12.00 11.92 15.23
CA ARG A 296 -13.17 12.79 15.46
C ARG A 296 -14.17 12.17 16.44
N ALA A 297 -14.42 10.87 16.29
CA ALA A 297 -15.31 10.13 17.20
C ALA A 297 -14.74 10.03 18.62
N ALA A 298 -13.41 10.05 18.77
CA ALA A 298 -12.70 10.14 20.06
C ALA A 298 -12.66 11.57 20.64
N GLY A 299 -13.22 12.58 19.95
CA GLY A 299 -13.34 13.94 20.44
C GLY A 299 -12.22 14.89 20.02
N TYR A 300 -11.30 14.45 19.16
CA TYR A 300 -10.23 15.35 18.67
C TYR A 300 -10.75 16.26 17.56
N LYS A 301 -10.22 17.50 17.56
CA LYS A 301 -10.41 18.42 16.43
C LYS A 301 -9.55 17.95 15.27
N VAL A 302 -10.19 17.56 14.17
CA VAL A 302 -9.53 17.11 12.94
C VAL A 302 -9.95 18.01 11.79
N ASP A 303 -9.04 18.86 11.34
CA ASP A 303 -9.20 19.70 10.15
C ASP A 303 -8.88 18.88 8.90
N GLY A 304 -9.63 19.09 7.83
CA GLY A 304 -9.49 18.35 6.57
C GLY A 304 -10.80 17.73 6.11
N PRO A 305 -10.79 17.05 4.94
CA PRO A 305 -12.03 16.56 4.35
C PRO A 305 -12.72 15.49 5.20
N ASN A 306 -14.06 15.48 5.13
CA ASN A 306 -14.91 14.41 5.63
C ASN A 306 -15.20 13.43 4.47
N SER A 307 -15.15 12.14 4.75
CA SER A 307 -15.41 11.06 3.77
C SER A 307 -16.47 10.10 4.25
#